data_5142cff968bf58adfc4b5012840156be
#
_entry.id   5142cff968bf58adfc4b5012840156be
#
_cell.length_a   1.000
_cell.length_b   1.000
_cell.length_c   1.000
_cell.angle_alpha   90.00
_cell.angle_beta   90.00
_cell.angle_gamma   90.00
#
_symmetry.space_group_name_H-M   'P 1'
#
loop_
_entity.id
_entity.type
_entity.pdbx_description
1 polymer ?
#
loop_
_entity_poly.entity_id
_entity_poly.type
_entity_poly.pdbx_seq_one_letter_code
_entity_poly.pdbx_strand_id
1 'polypeptide(L)'
;MIKAYLRTVNRMAAFEKFIAGRLYASGDRTKGGTRPAVIIAMTGVAMGLAVMILTLAITRGFRHQVSEKVTGFSQDIRVINYDVSMGEEELPVSCMQWMLDSLNASGNITHTQRFAAKAGLLRTDSTFQGFLLKGVGQEFDFSFMESCLLEGTVPECTDTVASGRILISKKMADILEVSVGDRVDACFMQEHIRARKFEVSGIYQTNFSEYDRLYAITDIYTLQKLNGWEPYQVTGVEVRAANNDEDPLYDAYLAARNVFNAAADQFGERYLIQTTQQLNAGLFAWLDVLNVNVGMILLLMMGIAGFTIISGLLIIIFERTSTIGILKAMGASDSSIRKTFLILASRIVLRGMLLGNVIGVALCLIQQKFRLVPLDPENYYLDSVPCELQLWWLVLLNIVTFVLSVLMLVGPSSAISRVKPSKSIRFE
;
A
#
# COMPACT_ATOMS: atom_id res chain seq x y z
N MET A 1 47.96 30.65 2.54
CA MET A 1 46.68 31.37 2.59
C MET A 1 45.47 30.46 2.85
N ILE A 2 45.22 29.40 2.08
CA ILE A 2 44.08 28.48 2.20
C ILE A 2 43.97 27.79 3.56
N LYS A 3 45.11 27.31 4.17
CA LYS A 3 45.12 26.68 5.51
C LYS A 3 44.75 27.66 6.64
N ALA A 4 45.10 28.92 6.51
CA ALA A 4 44.73 29.95 7.49
C ALA A 4 43.21 30.30 7.38
N TYR A 5 42.73 30.42 6.16
CA TYR A 5 41.31 30.63 5.88
C TYR A 5 40.43 29.46 6.42
N LEU A 6 40.79 28.23 6.14
CA LEU A 6 40.08 27.02 6.65
C LEU A 6 40.13 26.93 8.19
N ARG A 7 41.23 27.33 8.85
CA ARG A 7 41.29 27.41 10.31
C ARG A 7 40.36 28.49 10.89
N THR A 8 40.23 29.63 10.21
CA THR A 8 39.32 30.72 10.63
C THR A 8 37.85 30.31 10.47
N VAL A 9 37.51 29.68 9.35
CA VAL A 9 36.16 29.12 9.07
C VAL A 9 35.80 28.04 10.10
N ASN A 10 36.70 27.12 10.42
CA ASN A 10 36.48 26.08 11.44
C ASN A 10 36.34 26.67 12.86
N ARG A 11 37.09 27.73 13.21
CA ARG A 11 36.92 28.43 14.49
C ARG A 11 35.60 29.19 14.59
N MET A 12 35.13 29.82 13.51
CA MET A 12 33.82 30.46 13.46
C MET A 12 32.68 29.45 13.59
N ALA A 13 32.75 28.32 12.90
CA ALA A 13 31.75 27.25 13.01
C ALA A 13 31.72 26.61 14.41
N ALA A 14 32.88 26.52 15.08
CA ALA A 14 32.95 26.05 16.48
C ALA A 14 32.32 27.07 17.47
N PHE A 15 32.50 28.38 17.23
CA PHE A 15 31.89 29.44 18.00
C PHE A 15 30.36 29.44 17.85
N GLU A 16 29.86 29.35 16.63
CA GLU A 16 28.41 29.33 16.33
C GLU A 16 27.74 28.12 17.01
N LYS A 17 28.35 26.90 16.93
CA LYS A 17 27.88 25.71 17.62
C LYS A 17 27.92 25.80 19.15
N PHE A 18 28.95 26.47 19.70
CA PHE A 18 29.11 26.68 21.15
C PHE A 18 28.04 27.62 21.67
N ILE A 19 27.82 28.76 21.02
CA ILE A 19 26.78 29.73 21.41
C ILE A 19 25.37 29.12 21.26
N ALA A 20 25.08 28.41 20.18
CA ALA A 20 23.80 27.70 20.00
C ALA A 20 23.59 26.69 21.15
N GLY A 21 24.63 25.95 21.57
CA GLY A 21 24.56 25.03 22.70
C GLY A 21 24.29 25.72 24.04
N ARG A 22 24.95 26.87 24.29
CA ARG A 22 24.74 27.66 25.51
C ARG A 22 23.38 28.34 25.57
N LEU A 23 22.89 28.89 24.43
CA LEU A 23 21.56 29.46 24.33
C LEU A 23 20.47 28.42 24.58
N TYR A 24 20.69 27.18 24.14
CA TYR A 24 19.81 26.05 24.45
C TYR A 24 19.82 25.68 25.92
N ALA A 25 21.02 25.59 26.54
CA ALA A 25 21.21 25.18 27.95
C ALA A 25 20.80 26.28 28.94
N SER A 26 20.97 27.57 28.59
CA SER A 26 20.60 28.69 29.46
C SER A 26 19.09 28.91 29.59
N GLY A 27 18.30 28.34 28.72
CA GLY A 27 16.83 28.23 28.89
C GLY A 27 16.43 27.44 30.13
N ASP A 28 17.40 26.74 30.78
CA ASP A 28 17.16 25.87 31.93
C ASP A 28 17.23 26.59 33.29
N ARG A 29 17.80 27.81 33.36
CA ARG A 29 18.10 28.46 34.64
C ARG A 29 17.48 29.84 34.89
N THR A 30 16.87 30.48 33.89
CA THR A 30 16.22 31.78 34.07
C THR A 30 14.69 31.65 33.98
N LYS A 31 14.00 32.24 34.97
CA LYS A 31 12.54 32.22 35.10
C LYS A 31 11.84 32.63 33.77
N GLY A 32 11.19 31.67 33.13
CA GLY A 32 10.04 31.82 32.27
C GLY A 32 10.26 32.49 30.89
N GLY A 33 10.23 31.84 29.80
CA GLY A 33 9.99 32.41 28.48
C GLY A 33 10.34 31.47 27.34
N THR A 34 11.60 31.03 27.22
CA THR A 34 12.04 30.21 26.06
C THR A 34 11.58 28.77 26.07
N ARG A 35 11.29 28.19 27.23
CA ARG A 35 10.85 26.77 27.35
C ARG A 35 9.52 26.51 26.65
N PRO A 36 8.45 27.30 26.85
CA PRO A 36 7.16 27.05 26.19
C PRO A 36 7.26 27.11 24.66
N ALA A 37 7.98 28.08 24.11
CA ALA A 37 8.14 28.22 22.66
C ALA A 37 8.89 27.04 22.02
N VAL A 38 9.96 26.57 22.68
CA VAL A 38 10.71 25.39 22.24
C VAL A 38 9.85 24.13 22.29
N ILE A 39 9.08 23.95 23.38
CA ILE A 39 8.19 22.81 23.55
C ILE A 39 7.09 22.83 22.47
N ILE A 40 6.43 23.97 22.23
CA ILE A 40 5.40 24.11 21.22
C ILE A 40 5.96 23.79 19.82
N ALA A 41 7.13 24.35 19.48
CA ALA A 41 7.77 24.06 18.21
C ALA A 41 8.13 22.57 18.05
N MET A 42 8.67 21.97 19.10
CA MET A 42 9.07 20.56 19.12
C MET A 42 7.86 19.62 19.02
N THR A 43 6.80 19.89 19.80
CA THR A 43 5.56 19.10 19.76
C THR A 43 4.82 19.24 18.42
N GLY A 44 4.81 20.42 17.83
CA GLY A 44 4.22 20.65 16.51
C GLY A 44 4.90 19.82 15.41
N VAL A 45 6.24 19.81 15.40
CA VAL A 45 7.03 18.97 14.48
C VAL A 45 6.79 17.49 14.76
N ALA A 46 6.79 17.08 16.03
CA ALA A 46 6.59 15.69 16.42
C ALA A 46 5.20 15.18 16.00
N MET A 47 4.16 15.97 16.26
CA MET A 47 2.79 15.62 15.89
C MET A 47 2.62 15.58 14.36
N GLY A 48 3.14 16.58 13.64
CA GLY A 48 3.09 16.61 12.17
C GLY A 48 3.76 15.39 11.56
N LEU A 49 4.97 15.04 12.02
CA LEU A 49 5.70 13.87 11.51
C LEU A 49 5.01 12.56 11.90
N ALA A 50 4.48 12.42 13.11
CA ALA A 50 3.75 11.22 13.53
C ALA A 50 2.50 10.99 12.65
N VAL A 51 1.73 12.04 12.37
CA VAL A 51 0.57 11.96 11.46
C VAL A 51 1.01 11.59 10.05
N MET A 52 2.09 12.17 9.53
CA MET A 52 2.61 11.82 8.19
C MET A 52 3.04 10.36 8.11
N ILE A 53 3.69 9.82 9.15
CA ILE A 53 4.08 8.40 9.23
C ILE A 53 2.84 7.51 9.23
N LEU A 54 1.84 7.81 10.06
CA LEU A 54 0.58 7.07 10.13
C LEU A 54 -0.15 7.07 8.79
N THR A 55 -0.32 8.24 8.17
CA THR A 55 -0.99 8.38 6.88
C THR A 55 -0.31 7.52 5.81
N LEU A 56 1.02 7.58 5.73
CA LEU A 56 1.77 6.82 4.74
C LEU A 56 1.69 5.30 5.00
N ALA A 57 1.83 4.88 6.28
CA ALA A 57 1.78 3.47 6.67
C ALA A 57 0.40 2.85 6.42
N ILE A 58 -0.68 3.57 6.76
CA ILE A 58 -2.06 3.12 6.56
C ILE A 58 -2.37 2.99 5.07
N THR A 59 -2.06 4.00 4.26
CA THR A 59 -2.39 3.96 2.83
C THR A 59 -1.65 2.87 2.09
N ARG A 60 -0.37 2.66 2.43
CA ARG A 60 0.41 1.58 1.82
C ARG A 60 -0.08 0.21 2.23
N GLY A 61 -0.32 0.01 3.53
CA GLY A 61 -0.88 -1.22 4.04
C GLY A 61 -2.25 -1.52 3.41
N PHE A 62 -3.07 -0.51 3.25
CA PHE A 62 -4.39 -0.64 2.62
C PHE A 62 -4.27 -1.07 1.14
N ARG A 63 -3.45 -0.34 0.36
CA ARG A 63 -3.22 -0.68 -1.05
C ARG A 63 -2.65 -2.09 -1.23
N HIS A 64 -1.66 -2.46 -0.41
CA HIS A 64 -1.02 -3.77 -0.47
C HIS A 64 -2.01 -4.89 -0.17
N GLN A 65 -2.74 -4.82 0.95
CA GLN A 65 -3.68 -5.87 1.35
C GLN A 65 -4.88 -5.99 0.40
N VAL A 66 -5.42 -4.88 -0.10
CA VAL A 66 -6.50 -4.93 -1.10
C VAL A 66 -5.99 -5.53 -2.42
N SER A 67 -4.81 -5.11 -2.89
CA SER A 67 -4.20 -5.68 -4.10
C SER A 67 -3.94 -7.18 -3.94
N GLU A 68 -3.39 -7.61 -2.81
CA GLU A 68 -3.10 -9.01 -2.50
C GLU A 68 -4.37 -9.88 -2.51
N LYS A 69 -5.49 -9.38 -1.99
CA LYS A 69 -6.77 -10.09 -2.06
C LYS A 69 -7.26 -10.27 -3.49
N VAL A 70 -7.16 -9.24 -4.31
CA VAL A 70 -7.60 -9.30 -5.71
C VAL A 70 -6.72 -10.26 -6.52
N THR A 71 -5.39 -10.16 -6.37
CA THR A 71 -4.45 -11.07 -7.05
C THR A 71 -4.49 -12.49 -6.50
N GLY A 72 -4.94 -12.69 -5.27
CA GLY A 72 -5.18 -14.02 -4.70
C GLY A 72 -6.28 -14.81 -5.41
N PHE A 73 -7.26 -14.13 -6.01
CA PHE A 73 -8.31 -14.78 -6.81
C PHE A 73 -7.94 -15.01 -8.27
N SER A 74 -7.19 -14.10 -8.91
CA SER A 74 -7.01 -14.08 -10.38
C SER A 74 -5.57 -13.87 -10.83
N GLN A 75 -4.58 -14.00 -9.93
CA GLN A 75 -3.17 -13.70 -10.22
C GLN A 75 -2.97 -12.27 -10.79
N ASP A 76 -1.79 -11.97 -11.37
CA ASP A 76 -1.44 -10.63 -11.85
C ASP A 76 -1.91 -10.35 -13.27
N ILE A 77 -1.92 -11.37 -14.12
CA ILE A 77 -2.29 -11.27 -15.54
C ILE A 77 -3.26 -12.40 -15.87
N ARG A 78 -4.26 -12.07 -16.66
CA ARG A 78 -5.26 -13.01 -17.17
C ARG A 78 -5.28 -12.99 -18.68
N VAL A 79 -5.28 -14.19 -19.29
CA VAL A 79 -5.42 -14.38 -20.73
C VAL A 79 -6.72 -15.13 -20.99
N ILE A 80 -7.58 -14.54 -21.83
CA ILE A 80 -8.88 -15.12 -22.24
C ILE A 80 -9.04 -15.01 -23.76
N ASN A 81 -10.05 -15.64 -24.29
CA ASN A 81 -10.40 -15.47 -25.70
C ASN A 81 -10.95 -14.04 -25.94
N TYR A 82 -10.45 -13.36 -26.97
CA TYR A 82 -10.86 -11.99 -27.31
C TYR A 82 -12.34 -11.88 -27.66
N ASP A 83 -12.88 -12.86 -28.34
CA ASP A 83 -14.26 -12.83 -28.85
C ASP A 83 -15.29 -12.97 -27.71
N VAL A 84 -14.95 -13.61 -26.61
CA VAL A 84 -15.75 -13.63 -25.36
C VAL A 84 -15.92 -12.21 -24.80
N SER A 85 -14.89 -11.35 -24.91
CA SER A 85 -14.97 -9.96 -24.46
C SER A 85 -15.94 -9.11 -25.28
N MET A 86 -16.25 -9.54 -26.50
CA MET A 86 -17.20 -8.88 -27.40
C MET A 86 -18.65 -9.37 -27.25
N GLY A 87 -18.92 -10.26 -26.28
CA GLY A 87 -20.26 -10.74 -25.95
C GLY A 87 -20.64 -12.07 -26.63
N GLU A 88 -19.68 -12.77 -27.24
CA GLU A 88 -19.88 -14.13 -27.68
C GLU A 88 -19.79 -15.12 -26.50
N GLU A 89 -20.72 -16.08 -26.46
CA GLU A 89 -20.82 -17.01 -25.34
C GLU A 89 -19.67 -18.04 -25.33
N GLU A 90 -18.94 -18.12 -24.22
CA GLU A 90 -18.11 -19.26 -23.76
C GLU A 90 -17.14 -19.87 -24.79
N LEU A 91 -16.42 -19.05 -25.57
CA LEU A 91 -15.37 -19.56 -26.43
C LEU A 91 -14.12 -19.93 -25.59
N PRO A 92 -13.62 -21.16 -25.71
CA PRO A 92 -12.44 -21.58 -24.97
C PRO A 92 -11.15 -20.95 -25.53
N VAL A 93 -10.12 -20.99 -24.70
CA VAL A 93 -8.72 -20.78 -25.06
C VAL A 93 -8.06 -22.15 -25.18
N SER A 94 -7.37 -22.40 -26.28
CA SER A 94 -6.53 -23.61 -26.42
C SER A 94 -5.21 -23.41 -25.69
N CYS A 95 -5.05 -24.08 -24.55
CA CYS A 95 -3.85 -24.01 -23.74
C CYS A 95 -3.14 -25.37 -23.69
N MET A 96 -2.09 -25.52 -24.50
CA MET A 96 -1.26 -26.70 -24.54
C MET A 96 -0.15 -26.61 -23.48
N GLN A 97 0.37 -27.76 -23.05
CA GLN A 97 1.43 -27.85 -22.05
C GLN A 97 2.68 -27.03 -22.42
N TRP A 98 3.08 -27.05 -23.69
CA TRP A 98 4.23 -26.27 -24.16
C TRP A 98 4.11 -24.75 -23.92
N MET A 99 2.89 -24.22 -23.90
CA MET A 99 2.62 -22.81 -23.62
C MET A 99 2.92 -22.52 -22.14
N LEU A 100 2.44 -23.37 -21.22
CA LEU A 100 2.73 -23.24 -19.79
C LEU A 100 4.23 -23.38 -19.51
N ASP A 101 4.88 -24.36 -20.15
CA ASP A 101 6.32 -24.57 -20.01
C ASP A 101 7.12 -23.35 -20.53
N SER A 102 6.70 -22.76 -21.65
CA SER A 102 7.33 -21.55 -22.21
C SER A 102 7.15 -20.33 -21.33
N LEU A 103 5.96 -20.16 -20.73
CA LEU A 103 5.69 -19.09 -19.78
C LEU A 103 6.56 -19.24 -18.53
N ASN A 104 6.59 -20.41 -17.93
CA ASN A 104 7.37 -20.68 -16.72
C ASN A 104 8.90 -20.60 -16.98
N ALA A 105 9.35 -20.88 -18.20
CA ALA A 105 10.76 -20.77 -18.58
C ALA A 105 11.21 -19.31 -18.83
N SER A 106 10.32 -18.35 -18.95
CA SER A 106 10.64 -16.95 -19.30
C SER A 106 11.44 -16.20 -18.23
N GLY A 107 11.51 -16.69 -16.99
CA GLY A 107 12.16 -16.02 -15.86
C GLY A 107 11.40 -14.83 -15.28
N ASN A 108 10.46 -14.26 -16.03
CA ASN A 108 9.63 -13.12 -15.61
C ASN A 108 8.30 -13.54 -14.99
N ILE A 109 8.05 -14.85 -14.95
CA ILE A 109 6.82 -15.48 -14.45
C ILE A 109 7.22 -16.51 -13.38
N THR A 110 6.56 -16.43 -12.23
CA THR A 110 6.78 -17.37 -11.12
C THR A 110 5.81 -18.53 -11.15
N HIS A 111 4.60 -18.30 -11.64
CA HIS A 111 3.56 -19.31 -11.64
C HIS A 111 2.55 -19.09 -12.76
N THR A 112 2.07 -20.18 -13.35
CA THR A 112 1.01 -20.17 -14.35
C THR A 112 -0.03 -21.22 -13.99
N GLN A 113 -1.31 -20.86 -14.14
CA GLN A 113 -2.41 -21.76 -13.84
C GLN A 113 -3.55 -21.61 -14.85
N ARG A 114 -4.16 -22.72 -15.22
CA ARG A 114 -5.36 -22.74 -16.07
C ARG A 114 -6.60 -22.61 -15.20
N PHE A 115 -7.63 -22.02 -15.76
CA PHE A 115 -8.93 -22.01 -15.12
C PHE A 115 -10.05 -22.14 -16.17
N ALA A 116 -11.14 -22.75 -15.74
CA ALA A 116 -12.41 -22.72 -16.45
C ALA A 116 -13.40 -21.96 -15.58
N ALA A 117 -14.29 -21.17 -16.17
CA ALA A 117 -15.31 -20.43 -15.44
C ALA A 117 -16.68 -20.60 -16.09
N LYS A 118 -17.72 -20.77 -15.27
CA LYS A 118 -19.09 -20.84 -15.75
C LYS A 118 -20.08 -20.26 -14.76
N ALA A 119 -20.93 -19.38 -15.26
CA ALA A 119 -22.02 -18.83 -14.47
C ALA A 119 -23.14 -19.87 -14.27
N GLY A 120 -23.73 -19.87 -13.06
CA GLY A 120 -24.80 -20.79 -12.70
C GLY A 120 -25.61 -20.30 -11.52
N LEU A 121 -26.51 -21.17 -11.06
CA LEU A 121 -27.33 -20.99 -9.88
C LEU A 121 -27.10 -22.16 -8.92
N LEU A 122 -26.60 -21.87 -7.71
CA LEU A 122 -26.65 -22.84 -6.60
C LEU A 122 -28.06 -22.81 -5.99
N ARG A 123 -28.61 -23.98 -5.76
CA ARG A 123 -29.95 -24.13 -5.22
C ARG A 123 -29.95 -25.14 -4.07
N THR A 124 -30.69 -24.81 -3.03
CA THR A 124 -31.13 -25.71 -1.96
C THR A 124 -32.65 -25.85 -2.00
N ASP A 125 -33.23 -26.57 -1.08
CA ASP A 125 -34.70 -26.73 -1.02
C ASP A 125 -35.42 -25.40 -0.70
N SER A 126 -34.75 -24.47 -0.03
CA SER A 126 -35.35 -23.21 0.48
C SER A 126 -34.89 -21.97 -0.33
N THR A 127 -33.67 -21.96 -0.89
CA THR A 127 -33.07 -20.75 -1.45
C THR A 127 -32.26 -21.04 -2.72
N PHE A 128 -31.90 -19.95 -3.43
CA PHE A 128 -30.99 -20.03 -4.57
C PHE A 128 -30.07 -18.81 -4.58
N GLN A 129 -28.85 -19.00 -5.11
CA GLN A 129 -27.83 -17.97 -5.24
C GLN A 129 -27.14 -18.06 -6.60
N GLY A 130 -27.08 -16.94 -7.31
CA GLY A 130 -26.23 -16.83 -8.52
C GLY A 130 -24.76 -16.88 -8.16
N PHE A 131 -23.97 -17.63 -8.95
CA PHE A 131 -22.55 -17.79 -8.72
C PHE A 131 -21.77 -17.97 -10.01
N LEU A 132 -20.47 -17.75 -9.92
CA LEU A 132 -19.49 -18.09 -10.95
C LEU A 132 -18.64 -19.24 -10.45
N LEU A 133 -18.78 -20.40 -11.06
CA LEU A 133 -17.99 -21.59 -10.75
C LEU A 133 -16.61 -21.46 -11.42
N LYS A 134 -15.55 -21.42 -10.64
CA LYS A 134 -14.17 -21.45 -11.11
C LYS A 134 -13.63 -22.87 -10.94
N GLY A 135 -13.37 -23.55 -12.06
CA GLY A 135 -12.68 -24.82 -12.09
C GLY A 135 -11.19 -24.62 -12.22
N VAL A 136 -10.42 -25.30 -11.39
CA VAL A 136 -8.97 -25.14 -11.31
C VAL A 136 -8.27 -26.49 -11.46
N GLY A 137 -7.06 -26.49 -12.07
CA GLY A 137 -6.25 -27.68 -12.29
C GLY A 137 -5.34 -28.00 -11.11
N GLN A 138 -4.49 -29.03 -11.30
CA GLN A 138 -3.50 -29.44 -10.29
C GLN A 138 -2.46 -28.37 -9.98
N GLU A 139 -2.18 -27.49 -10.95
CA GLU A 139 -1.23 -26.40 -10.85
C GLU A 139 -1.76 -25.20 -10.05
N PHE A 140 -3.01 -25.22 -9.59
CA PHE A 140 -3.59 -24.08 -8.89
C PHE A 140 -2.97 -23.86 -7.50
N ASP A 141 -2.55 -22.61 -7.22
CA ASP A 141 -2.01 -22.21 -5.92
C ASP A 141 -3.14 -21.94 -4.91
N PHE A 142 -3.40 -22.89 -4.05
CA PHE A 142 -4.40 -22.79 -2.99
C PHE A 142 -3.95 -22.02 -1.76
N SER A 143 -2.70 -21.55 -1.67
CA SER A 143 -2.14 -20.89 -0.45
C SER A 143 -3.01 -19.72 0.03
N PHE A 144 -3.52 -18.91 -0.90
CA PHE A 144 -4.42 -17.81 -0.56
C PHE A 144 -5.75 -18.32 0.01
N MET A 145 -6.38 -19.31 -0.63
CA MET A 145 -7.66 -19.86 -0.17
C MET A 145 -7.52 -20.60 1.16
N GLU A 146 -6.43 -21.31 1.36
CA GLU A 146 -6.11 -21.97 2.65
C GLU A 146 -5.95 -20.96 3.79
N SER A 147 -5.32 -19.80 3.50
CA SER A 147 -5.19 -18.72 4.49
C SER A 147 -6.53 -18.09 4.88
N CYS A 148 -7.53 -18.17 4.01
CA CYS A 148 -8.87 -17.64 4.19
C CYS A 148 -9.91 -18.72 4.61
N LEU A 149 -9.49 -19.98 4.78
CA LEU A 149 -10.38 -21.08 5.11
C LEU A 149 -10.87 -20.96 6.56
N LEU A 150 -12.18 -21.04 6.75
CA LEU A 150 -12.80 -21.04 8.08
C LEU A 150 -13.07 -22.47 8.55
N GLU A 151 -13.63 -23.33 7.67
CA GLU A 151 -14.05 -24.68 8.00
C GLU A 151 -13.82 -25.62 6.82
N GLY A 152 -13.54 -26.91 7.09
CA GLY A 152 -13.36 -27.92 6.08
C GLY A 152 -11.97 -27.92 5.45
N THR A 153 -11.89 -28.32 4.19
CA THR A 153 -10.65 -28.43 3.40
C THR A 153 -10.85 -27.92 1.98
N VAL A 154 -9.77 -27.47 1.34
CA VAL A 154 -9.79 -27.18 -0.10
C VAL A 154 -10.04 -28.47 -0.88
N PRO A 155 -10.77 -28.40 -2.02
CA PRO A 155 -11.01 -29.59 -2.83
C PRO A 155 -9.72 -30.09 -3.48
N GLU A 156 -9.56 -31.40 -3.56
CA GLU A 156 -8.49 -32.01 -4.36
C GLU A 156 -8.87 -31.88 -5.84
N CYS A 157 -8.18 -31.00 -6.55
CA CYS A 157 -8.42 -30.76 -7.96
C CYS A 157 -7.48 -31.60 -8.82
N THR A 158 -8.06 -32.37 -9.73
CA THR A 158 -7.32 -33.17 -10.73
C THR A 158 -7.83 -32.80 -12.12
N ASP A 159 -6.96 -32.97 -13.12
CA ASP A 159 -7.30 -32.69 -14.52
C ASP A 159 -8.06 -33.87 -15.19
N THR A 160 -8.23 -34.99 -14.51
CA THR A 160 -8.72 -36.25 -15.11
C THR A 160 -9.98 -36.81 -14.48
N VAL A 161 -10.29 -36.42 -13.24
CA VAL A 161 -11.42 -36.96 -12.48
C VAL A 161 -12.20 -35.85 -11.81
N ALA A 162 -13.53 -35.90 -11.92
CA ALA A 162 -14.40 -34.97 -11.21
C ALA A 162 -14.31 -35.23 -9.70
N SER A 163 -13.99 -34.22 -8.93
CA SER A 163 -13.95 -34.25 -7.46
C SER A 163 -15.35 -34.37 -6.86
N GLY A 164 -16.36 -33.79 -7.53
CA GLY A 164 -17.71 -33.64 -6.99
C GLY A 164 -17.77 -32.74 -5.76
N ARG A 165 -16.69 -32.02 -5.44
CA ARG A 165 -16.56 -31.12 -4.29
C ARG A 165 -16.53 -29.69 -4.72
N ILE A 166 -17.01 -28.81 -3.83
CA ILE A 166 -17.05 -27.36 -4.07
C ILE A 166 -16.61 -26.61 -2.81
N LEU A 167 -15.77 -25.62 -3.01
CA LEU A 167 -15.37 -24.65 -1.98
C LEU A 167 -16.21 -23.40 -2.18
N ILE A 168 -16.97 -22.99 -1.16
CA ILE A 168 -17.86 -21.81 -1.20
C ILE A 168 -17.47 -20.80 -0.15
N SER A 169 -17.89 -19.56 -0.33
CA SER A 169 -17.68 -18.54 0.69
C SER A 169 -18.64 -18.66 1.85
N LYS A 170 -18.27 -18.10 3.00
CA LYS A 170 -19.15 -17.97 4.16
C LYS A 170 -20.47 -17.26 3.82
N LYS A 171 -20.39 -16.21 2.99
CA LYS A 171 -21.55 -15.44 2.54
C LYS A 171 -22.52 -16.28 1.71
N MET A 172 -22.02 -17.13 0.83
CA MET A 172 -22.83 -18.10 0.09
C MET A 172 -23.42 -19.18 1.01
N ALA A 173 -22.61 -19.70 1.92
CA ALA A 173 -23.05 -20.71 2.89
C ALA A 173 -24.21 -20.20 3.77
N ASP A 174 -24.10 -18.96 4.24
CA ASP A 174 -25.14 -18.31 5.04
C ASP A 174 -26.44 -18.06 4.25
N ILE A 175 -26.34 -17.65 2.97
CA ILE A 175 -27.52 -17.45 2.11
C ILE A 175 -28.22 -18.79 1.77
N LEU A 176 -27.42 -19.83 1.52
CA LEU A 176 -27.94 -21.15 1.15
C LEU A 176 -28.30 -22.03 2.36
N GLU A 177 -27.96 -21.57 3.57
CA GLU A 177 -28.16 -22.29 4.84
C GLU A 177 -27.49 -23.68 4.83
N VAL A 178 -26.23 -23.75 4.32
CA VAL A 178 -25.47 -25.01 4.19
C VAL A 178 -24.18 -24.97 5.00
N SER A 179 -23.73 -26.17 5.40
CA SER A 179 -22.51 -26.42 6.14
C SER A 179 -21.56 -27.33 5.37
N VAL A 180 -20.34 -27.49 5.86
CA VAL A 180 -19.36 -28.44 5.29
C VAL A 180 -19.92 -29.87 5.34
N GLY A 181 -19.86 -30.58 4.22
CA GLY A 181 -20.41 -31.92 4.02
C GLY A 181 -21.82 -31.95 3.44
N ASP A 182 -22.53 -30.84 3.41
CA ASP A 182 -23.86 -30.77 2.79
C ASP A 182 -23.77 -30.81 1.26
N ARG A 183 -24.86 -31.19 0.62
CA ARG A 183 -24.96 -31.27 -0.83
C ARG A 183 -25.79 -30.11 -1.38
N VAL A 184 -25.26 -29.49 -2.44
CA VAL A 184 -25.92 -28.41 -3.16
C VAL A 184 -26.12 -28.76 -4.63
N ASP A 185 -27.24 -28.35 -5.19
CA ASP A 185 -27.52 -28.51 -6.60
C ASP A 185 -27.08 -27.25 -7.35
N ALA A 186 -26.19 -27.42 -8.33
CA ALA A 186 -25.75 -26.36 -9.24
C ALA A 186 -26.45 -26.52 -10.59
N CYS A 187 -27.17 -25.48 -11.03
CA CYS A 187 -27.89 -25.45 -12.29
C CYS A 187 -27.19 -24.47 -13.25
N PHE A 188 -26.85 -24.94 -14.44
CA PHE A 188 -26.21 -24.16 -15.49
C PHE A 188 -27.17 -24.01 -16.66
N MET A 189 -27.37 -22.77 -17.10
CA MET A 189 -28.19 -22.45 -18.27
C MET A 189 -27.34 -22.60 -19.52
N GLN A 190 -27.73 -23.54 -20.38
CA GLN A 190 -27.24 -23.76 -21.75
C GLN A 190 -28.43 -23.99 -22.62
N GLU A 191 -28.28 -24.51 -23.87
CA GLU A 191 -29.41 -24.96 -24.69
C GLU A 191 -30.35 -25.88 -23.90
N HIS A 192 -29.80 -26.67 -22.97
CA HIS A 192 -30.55 -27.45 -22.00
C HIS A 192 -30.01 -27.17 -20.59
N ILE A 193 -30.88 -27.09 -19.58
CA ILE A 193 -30.49 -26.94 -18.19
C ILE A 193 -29.69 -28.17 -17.77
N ARG A 194 -28.43 -27.96 -17.42
CA ARG A 194 -27.57 -29.01 -16.84
C ARG A 194 -27.46 -28.82 -15.34
N ALA A 195 -27.81 -29.83 -14.59
CA ALA A 195 -27.65 -29.85 -13.13
C ALA A 195 -26.46 -30.72 -12.73
N ARG A 196 -25.73 -30.29 -11.71
CA ARG A 196 -24.65 -31.04 -11.04
C ARG A 196 -24.83 -30.95 -9.53
N LYS A 197 -24.54 -32.02 -8.85
CA LYS A 197 -24.52 -32.06 -7.38
C LYS A 197 -23.11 -31.96 -6.89
N PHE A 198 -22.88 -31.07 -5.93
CA PHE A 198 -21.60 -30.89 -5.27
C PHE A 198 -21.75 -31.11 -3.77
N GLU A 199 -20.72 -31.63 -3.14
CA GLU A 199 -20.54 -31.68 -1.70
C GLU A 199 -19.68 -30.49 -1.29
N VAL A 200 -20.11 -29.71 -0.30
CA VAL A 200 -19.35 -28.59 0.24
C VAL A 200 -18.12 -29.10 0.97
N SER A 201 -16.94 -28.95 0.41
CA SER A 201 -15.67 -29.41 1.00
C SER A 201 -15.11 -28.47 2.04
N GLY A 202 -15.39 -27.19 1.90
CA GLY A 202 -14.91 -26.15 2.82
C GLY A 202 -15.63 -24.83 2.61
N ILE A 203 -15.48 -23.97 3.61
CA ILE A 203 -16.08 -22.63 3.63
C ILE A 203 -14.94 -21.62 3.88
N TYR A 204 -14.74 -20.69 2.94
CA TYR A 204 -13.75 -19.64 3.02
C TYR A 204 -14.36 -18.25 3.27
N GLN A 205 -13.58 -17.31 3.77
CA GLN A 205 -13.96 -15.91 3.92
C GLN A 205 -12.78 -15.00 3.61
N THR A 206 -12.86 -14.25 2.53
CA THR A 206 -11.81 -13.29 2.15
C THR A 206 -12.11 -11.87 2.62
N ASN A 207 -13.35 -11.59 3.02
CA ASN A 207 -13.87 -10.25 3.30
C ASN A 207 -13.84 -9.33 2.06
N PHE A 208 -13.74 -9.91 0.87
CA PHE A 208 -13.93 -9.20 -0.39
C PHE A 208 -15.34 -9.51 -0.91
N SER A 209 -16.28 -8.69 -0.48
CA SER A 209 -17.73 -8.96 -0.56
C SER A 209 -18.23 -9.28 -1.97
N GLU A 210 -17.65 -8.65 -3.01
CA GLU A 210 -18.02 -8.90 -4.41
C GLU A 210 -17.62 -10.32 -4.84
N TYR A 211 -16.41 -10.75 -4.48
CA TYR A 211 -15.88 -12.08 -4.81
C TYR A 211 -16.53 -13.15 -3.93
N ASP A 212 -16.69 -12.88 -2.62
CA ASP A 212 -17.31 -13.81 -1.68
C ASP A 212 -18.79 -14.10 -2.02
N ARG A 213 -19.47 -13.19 -2.74
CA ARG A 213 -20.85 -13.43 -3.22
C ARG A 213 -20.90 -14.21 -4.52
N LEU A 214 -19.82 -14.21 -5.29
CA LEU A 214 -19.86 -14.65 -6.68
C LEU A 214 -19.09 -15.95 -6.90
N TYR A 215 -17.90 -16.11 -6.34
CA TYR A 215 -17.01 -17.20 -6.70
C TYR A 215 -17.21 -18.44 -5.83
N ALA A 216 -17.29 -19.60 -6.50
CA ALA A 216 -17.14 -20.92 -5.90
C ALA A 216 -16.08 -21.69 -6.69
N ILE A 217 -15.32 -22.56 -6.03
CA ILE A 217 -14.16 -23.24 -6.62
C ILE A 217 -14.39 -24.75 -6.66
N THR A 218 -14.05 -25.39 -7.78
CA THR A 218 -14.09 -26.82 -8.00
C THR A 218 -12.96 -27.27 -8.94
N ASP A 219 -12.90 -28.52 -9.33
CA ASP A 219 -11.95 -29.03 -10.31
C ASP A 219 -12.26 -28.60 -11.74
N ILE A 220 -11.22 -28.41 -12.55
CA ILE A 220 -11.32 -27.97 -13.95
C ILE A 220 -12.00 -29.01 -14.84
N TYR A 221 -11.79 -30.31 -14.56
CA TYR A 221 -12.36 -31.40 -15.32
C TYR A 221 -13.90 -31.36 -15.33
N THR A 222 -14.51 -31.05 -14.18
CA THR A 222 -15.95 -30.90 -14.08
C THR A 222 -16.49 -29.82 -15.04
N LEU A 223 -15.82 -28.67 -15.16
CA LEU A 223 -16.25 -27.61 -16.05
C LEU A 223 -15.98 -27.93 -17.51
N GLN A 224 -14.84 -28.54 -17.82
CA GLN A 224 -14.55 -29.02 -19.18
C GLN A 224 -15.62 -29.98 -19.69
N LYS A 225 -16.00 -30.96 -18.86
CA LYS A 225 -17.12 -31.88 -19.20
C LYS A 225 -18.46 -31.20 -19.27
N LEU A 226 -18.71 -30.19 -18.45
CA LEU A 226 -19.94 -29.40 -18.50
C LEU A 226 -20.06 -28.62 -19.78
N ASN A 227 -18.98 -28.04 -20.26
CA ASN A 227 -18.92 -27.26 -21.49
C ASN A 227 -18.75 -28.12 -22.77
N GLY A 228 -18.42 -29.40 -22.62
CA GLY A 228 -18.12 -30.28 -23.76
C GLY A 228 -16.75 -29.97 -24.36
N TRP A 229 -15.81 -29.46 -23.56
CA TRP A 229 -14.48 -29.05 -23.98
C TRP A 229 -13.48 -30.20 -23.91
N GLU A 230 -12.46 -30.10 -24.75
CA GLU A 230 -11.29 -30.98 -24.70
C GLU A 230 -10.39 -30.64 -23.49
N PRO A 231 -9.52 -31.55 -23.02
CA PRO A 231 -8.68 -31.31 -21.85
C PRO A 231 -7.72 -30.12 -21.95
N TYR A 232 -7.38 -29.68 -23.16
CA TYR A 232 -6.54 -28.50 -23.40
C TYR A 232 -7.34 -27.19 -23.55
N GLN A 233 -8.66 -27.28 -23.58
CA GLN A 233 -9.54 -26.12 -23.70
C GLN A 233 -9.96 -25.62 -22.33
N VAL A 234 -9.76 -24.33 -22.10
CA VAL A 234 -10.01 -23.64 -20.81
C VAL A 234 -10.63 -22.28 -21.06
N THR A 235 -11.23 -21.67 -20.05
CA THR A 235 -11.69 -20.27 -20.18
C THR A 235 -10.51 -19.30 -20.30
N GLY A 236 -9.40 -19.60 -19.64
CA GLY A 236 -8.20 -18.80 -19.73
C GLY A 236 -7.04 -19.31 -18.88
N VAL A 237 -5.98 -18.54 -18.93
CA VAL A 237 -4.74 -18.77 -18.17
C VAL A 237 -4.46 -17.56 -17.29
N GLU A 238 -4.13 -17.81 -16.05
CA GLU A 238 -3.70 -16.81 -15.09
C GLU A 238 -2.19 -16.95 -14.85
N VAL A 239 -1.52 -15.81 -14.74
CA VAL A 239 -0.06 -15.73 -14.68
C VAL A 239 0.34 -14.83 -13.51
N ARG A 240 1.29 -15.27 -12.69
CA ARG A 240 1.90 -14.50 -11.62
C ARG A 240 3.26 -13.98 -12.07
N ALA A 241 3.46 -12.67 -12.01
CA ALA A 241 4.72 -12.01 -12.35
C ALA A 241 5.82 -12.35 -11.33
N ALA A 242 7.06 -12.46 -11.82
CA ALA A 242 8.24 -12.60 -10.98
C ALA A 242 8.70 -11.22 -10.49
N ASN A 243 9.03 -11.09 -9.23
CA ASN A 243 9.39 -9.80 -8.61
C ASN A 243 10.89 -9.46 -8.81
N ASN A 244 11.41 -9.65 -10.02
CA ASN A 244 12.85 -9.63 -10.31
C ASN A 244 13.35 -8.38 -11.03
N ASP A 245 12.47 -7.59 -11.68
CA ASP A 245 12.82 -6.49 -12.57
C ASP A 245 12.24 -5.13 -12.14
N GLU A 246 12.59 -4.07 -12.85
CA GLU A 246 12.10 -2.71 -12.56
C GLU A 246 10.58 -2.58 -12.77
N ASP A 247 10.01 -3.29 -13.76
CA ASP A 247 8.56 -3.39 -14.01
C ASP A 247 8.13 -4.84 -14.25
N PRO A 248 8.02 -5.64 -13.16
CA PRO A 248 7.74 -7.08 -13.24
C PRO A 248 6.44 -7.41 -13.99
N LEU A 249 5.43 -6.56 -13.83
CA LEU A 249 4.11 -6.77 -14.45
C LEU A 249 4.16 -6.59 -15.96
N TYR A 250 4.90 -5.58 -16.44
CA TYR A 250 5.06 -5.32 -17.86
C TYR A 250 5.88 -6.41 -18.56
N ASP A 251 6.95 -6.89 -17.92
CA ASP A 251 7.80 -7.95 -18.47
C ASP A 251 7.06 -9.30 -18.54
N ALA A 252 6.29 -9.63 -17.50
CA ALA A 252 5.41 -10.80 -17.52
C ALA A 252 4.30 -10.68 -18.58
N TYR A 253 3.73 -9.46 -18.77
CA TYR A 253 2.76 -9.19 -19.84
C TYR A 253 3.37 -9.41 -21.23
N LEU A 254 4.59 -8.94 -21.48
CA LEU A 254 5.27 -9.17 -22.76
C LEU A 254 5.57 -10.65 -22.99
N ALA A 255 6.01 -11.36 -21.96
CA ALA A 255 6.25 -12.82 -22.03
C ALA A 255 4.96 -13.56 -22.39
N ALA A 256 3.84 -13.29 -21.71
CA ALA A 256 2.54 -13.86 -22.01
C ALA A 256 2.10 -13.53 -23.45
N ARG A 257 2.24 -12.27 -23.86
CA ARG A 257 1.88 -11.83 -25.21
C ARG A 257 2.65 -12.56 -26.30
N ASN A 258 3.95 -12.79 -26.11
CA ASN A 258 4.79 -13.49 -27.10
C ASN A 258 4.35 -14.96 -27.27
N VAL A 259 4.08 -15.67 -26.16
CA VAL A 259 3.64 -17.06 -26.19
C VAL A 259 2.27 -17.19 -26.84
N PHE A 260 1.32 -16.36 -26.44
CA PHE A 260 -0.05 -16.43 -26.98
C PHE A 260 -0.16 -15.92 -28.42
N ASN A 261 0.66 -14.97 -28.85
CA ASN A 261 0.73 -14.59 -30.26
C ASN A 261 1.25 -15.73 -31.15
N ALA A 262 2.27 -16.48 -30.66
CA ALA A 262 2.73 -17.67 -31.39
C ALA A 262 1.65 -18.78 -31.46
N ALA A 263 0.84 -18.91 -30.41
CA ALA A 263 -0.28 -19.85 -30.37
C ALA A 263 -1.45 -19.37 -31.27
N ALA A 264 -1.67 -18.08 -31.43
CA ALA A 264 -2.73 -17.51 -32.26
C ALA A 264 -2.63 -17.97 -33.71
N ASP A 265 -1.43 -18.00 -34.28
CA ASP A 265 -1.18 -18.47 -35.64
C ASP A 265 -1.45 -19.96 -35.77
N GLN A 266 -1.26 -20.75 -34.72
CA GLN A 266 -1.45 -22.20 -34.73
C GLN A 266 -2.92 -22.61 -34.59
N PHE A 267 -3.66 -21.93 -33.71
CA PHE A 267 -5.04 -22.32 -33.37
C PHE A 267 -6.10 -21.44 -34.06
N GLY A 268 -5.69 -20.36 -34.70
CA GLY A 268 -6.63 -19.38 -35.32
C GLY A 268 -7.47 -18.62 -34.27
N GLU A 269 -7.02 -18.61 -33.03
CA GLU A 269 -7.68 -17.92 -31.91
C GLU A 269 -7.12 -16.52 -31.69
N ARG A 270 -7.95 -15.64 -31.16
CA ARG A 270 -7.52 -14.29 -30.73
C ARG A 270 -7.52 -14.22 -29.22
N TYR A 271 -6.44 -13.74 -28.65
CA TYR A 271 -6.28 -13.67 -27.21
C TYR A 271 -6.33 -12.23 -26.69
N LEU A 272 -7.04 -12.04 -25.58
CA LEU A 272 -7.07 -10.83 -24.81
C LEU A 272 -6.25 -11.02 -23.54
N ILE A 273 -5.17 -10.26 -23.42
CA ILE A 273 -4.28 -10.30 -22.26
C ILE A 273 -4.54 -9.05 -21.44
N GLN A 274 -4.96 -9.21 -20.21
CA GLN A 274 -5.30 -8.11 -19.31
C GLN A 274 -4.60 -8.27 -17.97
N THR A 275 -4.13 -7.17 -17.42
CA THR A 275 -3.65 -7.16 -16.04
C THR A 275 -4.83 -7.14 -15.08
N THR A 276 -4.62 -7.66 -13.87
CA THR A 276 -5.64 -7.62 -12.80
C THR A 276 -6.05 -6.19 -12.48
N GLN A 277 -5.15 -5.22 -12.67
CA GLN A 277 -5.46 -3.79 -12.54
C GLN A 277 -6.44 -3.32 -13.61
N GLN A 278 -6.32 -3.78 -14.85
CA GLN A 278 -7.26 -3.45 -15.93
C GLN A 278 -8.62 -4.13 -15.73
N LEU A 279 -8.63 -5.38 -15.26
CA LEU A 279 -9.86 -6.11 -14.94
C LEU A 279 -10.65 -5.45 -13.83
N ASN A 280 -9.97 -4.89 -12.83
CA ASN A 280 -10.56 -4.21 -11.68
C ASN A 280 -10.29 -2.71 -11.72
N ALA A 281 -10.39 -2.08 -12.89
CA ALA A 281 -10.01 -0.68 -13.10
C ALA A 281 -10.71 0.29 -12.13
N GLY A 282 -11.97 0.05 -11.80
CA GLY A 282 -12.72 0.87 -10.84
C GLY A 282 -12.12 0.85 -9.43
N LEU A 283 -11.74 -0.34 -8.95
CA LEU A 283 -11.11 -0.52 -7.64
C LEU A 283 -9.71 0.14 -7.60
N PHE A 284 -8.88 -0.08 -8.62
CA PHE A 284 -7.55 0.50 -8.67
C PHE A 284 -7.58 2.01 -8.86
N ALA A 285 -8.52 2.55 -9.67
CA ALA A 285 -8.74 3.98 -9.78
C ALA A 285 -9.11 4.61 -8.42
N TRP A 286 -9.96 3.94 -7.63
CA TRP A 286 -10.28 4.37 -6.28
C TRP A 286 -9.04 4.35 -5.35
N LEU A 287 -8.21 3.31 -5.41
CA LEU A 287 -6.94 3.24 -4.68
C LEU A 287 -5.97 4.37 -5.10
N ASP A 288 -5.97 4.76 -6.37
CA ASP A 288 -5.12 5.87 -6.84
C ASP A 288 -5.62 7.23 -6.34
N VAL A 289 -6.93 7.44 -6.22
CA VAL A 289 -7.49 8.62 -5.56
C VAL A 289 -7.05 8.72 -4.10
N LEU A 290 -6.94 7.60 -3.38
CA LEU A 290 -6.39 7.59 -2.02
C LEU A 290 -4.94 8.10 -1.98
N ASN A 291 -4.10 7.71 -2.96
CA ASN A 291 -2.72 8.20 -3.05
C ASN A 291 -2.64 9.72 -3.23
N VAL A 292 -3.52 10.29 -4.07
CA VAL A 292 -3.61 11.76 -4.26
C VAL A 292 -4.01 12.45 -2.96
N ASN A 293 -5.01 11.92 -2.25
CA ASN A 293 -5.46 12.46 -0.97
C ASN A 293 -4.34 12.42 0.08
N VAL A 294 -3.57 11.34 0.13
CA VAL A 294 -2.38 11.23 1.00
C VAL A 294 -1.35 12.29 0.65
N GLY A 295 -1.05 12.50 -0.63
CA GLY A 295 -0.15 13.57 -1.07
C GLY A 295 -0.58 14.95 -0.57
N MET A 296 -1.88 15.25 -0.63
CA MET A 296 -2.45 16.49 -0.10
C MET A 296 -2.31 16.60 1.42
N ILE A 297 -2.59 15.51 2.16
CA ILE A 297 -2.44 15.47 3.63
C ILE A 297 -0.98 15.68 4.02
N LEU A 298 -0.04 14.99 3.36
CA LEU A 298 1.39 15.16 3.63
C LEU A 298 1.85 16.61 3.40
N LEU A 299 1.41 17.23 2.30
CA LEU A 299 1.72 18.62 1.99
C LEU A 299 1.15 19.57 3.04
N LEU A 300 -0.09 19.39 3.45
CA LEU A 300 -0.76 20.19 4.46
C LEU A 300 -0.09 20.06 5.83
N MET A 301 0.22 18.83 6.25
CA MET A 301 0.92 18.56 7.51
C MET A 301 2.33 19.14 7.54
N MET A 302 3.03 19.09 6.41
CA MET A 302 4.33 19.73 6.25
C MET A 302 4.24 21.25 6.35
N GLY A 303 3.19 21.86 5.76
CA GLY A 303 2.89 23.29 5.90
C GLY A 303 2.63 23.69 7.36
N ILE A 304 1.81 22.92 8.09
CA ILE A 304 1.50 23.17 9.51
C ILE A 304 2.77 23.04 10.37
N ALA A 305 3.55 21.97 10.17
CA ALA A 305 4.81 21.78 10.88
C ALA A 305 5.77 22.95 10.62
N GLY A 306 5.91 23.36 9.35
CA GLY A 306 6.74 24.49 8.95
C GLY A 306 6.28 25.81 9.58
N PHE A 307 4.98 26.10 9.56
CA PHE A 307 4.43 27.30 10.20
C PHE A 307 4.68 27.31 11.71
N THR A 308 4.54 26.17 12.37
CA THR A 308 4.81 26.03 13.80
C THR A 308 6.29 26.27 14.13
N ILE A 309 7.21 25.77 13.29
CA ILE A 309 8.64 26.01 13.43
C ILE A 309 8.98 27.49 13.22
N ILE A 310 8.39 28.14 12.20
CA ILE A 310 8.56 29.55 11.90
C ILE A 310 8.14 30.39 13.11
N SER A 311 6.96 30.14 13.66
CA SER A 311 6.41 30.84 14.82
C SER A 311 7.30 30.64 16.06
N GLY A 312 7.74 29.39 16.31
CA GLY A 312 8.66 29.08 17.41
C GLY A 312 10.00 29.80 17.28
N LEU A 313 10.59 29.85 16.08
CA LEU A 313 11.84 30.58 15.86
C LEU A 313 11.67 32.09 16.07
N LEU A 314 10.58 32.69 15.57
CA LEU A 314 10.30 34.11 15.77
C LEU A 314 10.17 34.44 17.26
N ILE A 315 9.44 33.63 18.03
CA ILE A 315 9.30 33.83 19.48
C ILE A 315 10.68 33.77 20.14
N ILE A 316 11.52 32.79 19.82
CA ILE A 316 12.88 32.68 20.35
C ILE A 316 13.73 33.90 19.98
N ILE A 317 13.64 34.42 18.74
CA ILE A 317 14.36 35.61 18.30
C ILE A 317 13.91 36.83 19.12
N PHE A 318 12.61 37.04 19.31
CA PHE A 318 12.08 38.16 20.09
C PHE A 318 12.49 38.09 21.56
N GLU A 319 12.42 36.93 22.21
CA GLU A 319 12.85 36.75 23.61
C GLU A 319 14.35 36.94 23.79
N ARG A 320 15.17 36.69 22.77
CA ARG A 320 16.64 36.82 22.84
C ARG A 320 17.16 38.09 22.16
N THR A 321 16.30 39.11 21.97
CA THR A 321 16.64 40.35 21.29
C THR A 321 17.79 41.09 22.00
N SER A 322 17.83 41.11 23.36
CA SER A 322 18.90 41.70 24.13
C SER A 322 20.23 40.99 23.88
N THR A 323 20.23 39.64 23.91
CA THR A 323 21.42 38.82 23.60
C THR A 323 21.93 39.08 22.19
N ILE A 324 21.03 39.19 21.19
CA ILE A 324 21.38 39.52 19.80
C ILE A 324 22.02 40.95 19.76
N GLY A 325 21.47 41.90 20.48
CA GLY A 325 21.99 43.28 20.58
C GLY A 325 23.41 43.31 21.13
N ILE A 326 23.69 42.56 22.22
CA ILE A 326 25.01 42.46 22.82
C ILE A 326 26.02 41.80 21.85
N LEU A 327 25.64 40.72 21.18
CA LEU A 327 26.52 40.05 20.21
C LEU A 327 26.86 40.98 19.03
N LYS A 328 25.89 41.78 18.51
CA LYS A 328 26.15 42.77 17.49
C LYS A 328 27.07 43.91 17.99
N ALA A 329 26.87 44.37 19.20
CA ALA A 329 27.73 45.39 19.82
C ALA A 329 29.19 44.91 20.02
N MET A 330 29.39 43.62 20.22
CA MET A 330 30.69 42.95 20.26
C MET A 330 31.29 42.68 18.89
N GLY A 331 30.62 43.10 17.75
CA GLY A 331 31.14 42.95 16.42
C GLY A 331 30.77 41.67 15.71
N ALA A 332 29.83 40.85 16.22
CA ALA A 332 29.33 39.66 15.50
C ALA A 332 28.52 40.06 14.26
N SER A 333 28.86 39.45 13.13
CA SER A 333 28.15 39.67 11.86
C SER A 333 26.72 39.09 11.88
N ASP A 334 25.80 39.73 11.18
CA ASP A 334 24.42 39.26 11.04
C ASP A 334 24.35 37.84 10.51
N SER A 335 25.25 37.45 9.59
CA SER A 335 25.35 36.10 9.03
C SER A 335 25.71 35.07 10.09
N SER A 336 26.66 35.39 11.00
CA SER A 336 27.06 34.46 12.08
C SER A 336 25.94 34.27 13.11
N ILE A 337 25.24 35.36 13.45
CA ILE A 337 24.09 35.29 14.37
C ILE A 337 22.95 34.46 13.72
N ARG A 338 22.63 34.69 12.44
CA ARG A 338 21.62 33.90 11.70
C ARG A 338 21.96 32.41 11.71
N LYS A 339 23.20 32.04 11.41
CA LYS A 339 23.66 30.63 11.45
C LYS A 339 23.50 30.02 12.83
N THR A 340 23.81 30.76 13.91
CA THR A 340 23.64 30.31 15.29
C THR A 340 22.18 29.96 15.57
N PHE A 341 21.22 30.81 15.19
CA PHE A 341 19.80 30.56 15.38
C PHE A 341 19.27 29.44 14.47
N LEU A 342 19.78 29.31 13.24
CA LEU A 342 19.44 28.18 12.36
C LEU A 342 19.92 26.84 12.96
N ILE A 343 21.14 26.78 13.52
CA ILE A 343 21.66 25.59 14.21
C ILE A 343 20.80 25.26 15.43
N LEU A 344 20.40 26.28 16.21
CA LEU A 344 19.51 26.09 17.35
C LEU A 344 18.15 25.50 16.91
N ALA A 345 17.53 26.09 15.91
CA ALA A 345 16.25 25.62 15.37
C ALA A 345 16.35 24.22 14.77
N SER A 346 17.43 23.91 14.02
CA SER A 346 17.67 22.56 13.49
C SER A 346 17.76 21.50 14.59
N ARG A 347 18.35 21.83 15.76
CA ARG A 347 18.38 20.91 16.90
C ARG A 347 16.99 20.67 17.51
N ILE A 348 16.13 21.71 17.53
CA ILE A 348 14.75 21.58 18.01
C ILE A 348 13.96 20.70 17.05
N VAL A 349 14.10 20.94 15.73
CA VAL A 349 13.47 20.11 14.67
C VAL A 349 13.90 18.65 14.81
N LEU A 350 15.20 18.36 14.92
CA LEU A 350 15.70 16.99 15.05
C LEU A 350 15.12 16.27 16.28
N ARG A 351 15.00 16.96 17.42
CA ARG A 351 14.37 16.37 18.61
C ARG A 351 12.88 16.15 18.43
N GLY A 352 12.18 17.11 17.80
CA GLY A 352 10.78 16.96 17.43
C GLY A 352 10.58 15.76 16.49
N MET A 353 11.46 15.60 15.50
CA MET A 353 11.43 14.46 14.60
C MET A 353 11.69 13.13 15.30
N LEU A 354 12.65 13.06 16.22
CA LEU A 354 12.89 11.85 17.02
C LEU A 354 11.63 11.44 17.80
N LEU A 355 11.00 12.40 18.49
CA LEU A 355 9.74 12.15 19.19
C LEU A 355 8.61 11.75 18.24
N GLY A 356 8.47 12.42 17.10
CA GLY A 356 7.49 12.12 16.08
C GLY A 356 7.65 10.71 15.51
N ASN A 357 8.90 10.29 15.23
CA ASN A 357 9.18 8.92 14.79
C ASN A 357 8.80 7.89 15.86
N VAL A 358 9.18 8.13 17.13
CA VAL A 358 8.85 7.20 18.22
C VAL A 358 7.33 7.07 18.37
N ILE A 359 6.60 8.18 18.38
CA ILE A 359 5.13 8.18 18.49
C ILE A 359 4.49 7.53 17.26
N GLY A 360 4.87 7.95 16.05
CA GLY A 360 4.27 7.44 14.80
C GLY A 360 4.50 5.94 14.62
N VAL A 361 5.74 5.48 14.81
CA VAL A 361 6.08 4.05 14.71
C VAL A 361 5.40 3.24 15.82
N ALA A 362 5.40 3.74 17.07
CA ALA A 362 4.73 3.05 18.16
C ALA A 362 3.23 2.88 17.91
N LEU A 363 2.55 3.92 17.42
CA LEU A 363 1.12 3.84 17.06
C LEU A 363 0.87 2.84 15.93
N CYS A 364 1.71 2.82 14.88
CA CYS A 364 1.61 1.82 13.82
C CYS A 364 1.78 0.39 14.35
N LEU A 365 2.78 0.14 15.19
CA LEU A 365 3.04 -1.18 15.78
C LEU A 365 1.91 -1.63 16.73
N ILE A 366 1.36 -0.70 17.51
CA ILE A 366 0.22 -0.96 18.41
C ILE A 366 -1.00 -1.33 17.55
N GLN A 367 -1.29 -0.57 16.49
CA GLN A 367 -2.40 -0.88 15.58
C GLN A 367 -2.20 -2.24 14.89
N GLN A 368 -1.00 -2.53 14.40
CA GLN A 368 -0.70 -3.80 13.73
C GLN A 368 -0.88 -5.01 14.67
N LYS A 369 -0.47 -4.87 15.95
CA LYS A 369 -0.54 -5.96 16.93
C LYS A 369 -1.94 -6.14 17.53
N PHE A 370 -2.60 -5.05 17.89
CA PHE A 370 -3.85 -5.08 18.66
C PHE A 370 -5.09 -4.84 17.80
N ARG A 371 -4.96 -4.43 16.53
CA ARG A 371 -6.08 -4.15 15.61
C ARG A 371 -7.17 -3.29 16.26
N LEU A 372 -6.75 -2.22 16.96
CA LEU A 372 -7.64 -1.39 17.78
C LEU A 372 -8.75 -0.69 16.98
N VAL A 373 -8.47 -0.35 15.72
CA VAL A 373 -9.43 0.31 14.83
C VAL A 373 -9.97 -0.74 13.86
N PRO A 374 -11.18 -1.29 14.13
CA PRO A 374 -11.84 -2.18 13.20
C PRO A 374 -12.38 -1.40 11.99
N LEU A 375 -12.46 -2.07 10.86
CA LEU A 375 -13.11 -1.59 9.65
C LEU A 375 -14.30 -2.51 9.33
N ASP A 376 -15.28 -1.98 8.63
CA ASP A 376 -16.36 -2.77 8.09
C ASP A 376 -15.89 -3.47 6.80
N PRO A 377 -15.81 -4.81 6.77
CA PRO A 377 -15.32 -5.55 5.61
C PRO A 377 -16.18 -5.36 4.35
N GLU A 378 -17.47 -5.05 4.52
CA GLU A 378 -18.36 -4.83 3.37
C GLU A 378 -18.01 -3.56 2.58
N ASN A 379 -17.55 -2.52 3.27
CA ASN A 379 -17.21 -1.22 2.65
C ASN A 379 -15.74 -1.05 2.36
N TYR A 380 -14.86 -1.66 3.17
CA TYR A 380 -13.40 -1.44 3.10
C TYR A 380 -12.59 -2.68 2.72
N TYR A 381 -13.23 -3.83 2.52
CA TYR A 381 -12.58 -5.10 2.15
C TYR A 381 -11.59 -5.65 3.19
N LEU A 382 -11.47 -5.02 4.35
CA LEU A 382 -10.52 -5.35 5.42
C LEU A 382 -11.20 -5.28 6.79
N ASP A 383 -10.80 -6.16 7.71
CA ASP A 383 -11.35 -6.22 9.08
C ASP A 383 -10.81 -5.11 10.00
N SER A 384 -9.63 -4.60 9.71
CA SER A 384 -8.97 -3.58 10.54
C SER A 384 -8.07 -2.69 9.70
N VAL A 385 -7.80 -1.48 10.20
CA VAL A 385 -6.87 -0.54 9.53
C VAL A 385 -5.49 -1.17 9.44
N PRO A 386 -4.99 -1.46 8.22
CA PRO A 386 -3.67 -2.01 8.04
C PRO A 386 -2.60 -0.93 8.21
N CYS A 387 -1.48 -1.28 8.82
CA CYS A 387 -0.31 -0.41 8.93
C CYS A 387 0.91 -1.14 8.39
N GLU A 388 1.47 -0.68 7.29
CA GLU A 388 2.69 -1.23 6.72
C GLU A 388 3.83 -0.22 6.83
N LEU A 389 4.86 -0.56 7.62
CA LEU A 389 6.05 0.26 7.81
C LEU A 389 7.17 -0.23 6.91
N GLN A 390 7.46 0.52 5.85
CA GLN A 390 8.63 0.29 5.01
C GLN A 390 9.75 1.27 5.37
N LEU A 391 10.90 0.75 5.77
CA LEU A 391 12.04 1.53 6.26
C LEU A 391 12.49 2.62 5.28
N TRP A 392 12.52 2.30 3.99
CA TRP A 392 12.93 3.24 2.95
C TRP A 392 12.06 4.52 2.90
N TRP A 393 10.75 4.35 2.96
CA TRP A 393 9.82 5.47 2.94
C TRP A 393 9.86 6.30 4.21
N LEU A 394 10.09 5.64 5.34
CA LEU A 394 10.28 6.33 6.62
C LEU A 394 11.53 7.20 6.57
N VAL A 395 12.64 6.68 6.04
CA VAL A 395 13.89 7.44 5.87
C VAL A 395 13.68 8.61 4.91
N LEU A 396 13.05 8.37 3.74
CA LEU A 396 12.77 9.41 2.76
C LEU A 396 11.91 10.53 3.35
N LEU A 397 10.82 10.18 4.06
CA LEU A 397 9.94 11.13 4.74
C LEU A 397 10.71 11.99 5.74
N ASN A 398 11.59 11.39 6.54
CA ASN A 398 12.43 12.11 7.49
C ASN A 398 13.38 13.08 6.79
N ILE A 399 14.05 12.67 5.72
CA ILE A 399 14.97 13.53 4.96
C ILE A 399 14.20 14.73 4.38
N VAL A 400 13.07 14.47 3.72
CA VAL A 400 12.23 15.52 3.11
C VAL A 400 11.73 16.49 4.17
N THR A 401 11.20 15.98 5.28
CA THR A 401 10.70 16.81 6.39
C THR A 401 11.82 17.68 6.99
N PHE A 402 13.01 17.11 7.21
CA PHE A 402 14.14 17.86 7.73
C PHE A 402 14.59 18.98 6.78
N VAL A 403 14.80 18.65 5.51
CA VAL A 403 15.25 19.61 4.49
C VAL A 403 14.26 20.76 4.34
N LEU A 404 12.97 20.46 4.21
CA LEU A 404 11.93 21.48 4.09
C LEU A 404 11.79 22.33 5.36
N SER A 405 11.88 21.71 6.54
CA SER A 405 11.89 22.43 7.82
C SER A 405 13.03 23.46 7.90
N VAL A 406 14.24 23.04 7.49
CA VAL A 406 15.42 23.94 7.49
C VAL A 406 15.25 25.06 6.42
N LEU A 407 14.73 24.76 5.25
CA LEU A 407 14.46 25.75 4.21
C LEU A 407 13.45 26.79 4.69
N MET A 408 12.37 26.38 5.35
CA MET A 408 11.35 27.29 5.89
C MET A 408 11.91 28.25 6.97
N LEU A 409 12.96 27.83 7.68
CA LEU A 409 13.62 28.66 8.71
C LEU A 409 14.46 29.82 8.11
N VAL A 410 14.87 29.72 6.84
CA VAL A 410 15.73 30.73 6.21
C VAL A 410 15.02 32.09 6.12
N GLY A 411 13.74 32.12 5.78
CA GLY A 411 12.94 33.35 5.70
C GLY A 411 12.90 34.12 7.04
N PRO A 412 12.34 33.52 8.10
CA PRO A 412 12.23 34.17 9.43
C PRO A 412 13.56 34.57 10.04
N SER A 413 14.65 33.84 9.74
CA SER A 413 15.99 34.19 10.23
C SER A 413 16.45 35.57 9.74
N SER A 414 15.88 36.09 8.66
CA SER A 414 16.17 37.47 8.18
C SER A 414 15.69 38.56 9.14
N ALA A 415 14.73 38.25 10.04
CA ALA A 415 14.29 39.18 11.07
C ALA A 415 15.43 39.57 12.03
N ILE A 416 16.45 38.71 12.19
CA ILE A 416 17.63 38.97 13.01
C ILE A 416 18.40 40.25 12.53
N SER A 417 18.48 40.46 11.21
CA SER A 417 19.19 41.62 10.66
C SER A 417 18.50 42.93 10.97
N ARG A 418 17.19 42.93 11.24
CA ARG A 418 16.40 44.13 11.56
C ARG A 418 16.53 44.58 13.03
N VAL A 419 17.13 43.77 13.90
CA VAL A 419 17.36 44.13 15.32
C VAL A 419 18.50 45.16 15.40
N LYS A 420 18.16 46.39 15.85
CA LYS A 420 19.13 47.50 16.04
C LYS A 420 19.74 47.43 17.45
N PRO A 421 21.08 47.42 17.62
CA PRO A 421 21.73 47.34 18.94
C PRO A 421 21.30 48.44 19.90
N SER A 422 21.14 49.68 19.40
CA SER A 422 20.80 50.88 20.19
C SER A 422 19.43 50.83 20.86
N LYS A 423 18.48 50.03 20.32
CA LYS A 423 17.13 49.89 20.90
C LYS A 423 17.02 48.64 21.80
N SER A 424 17.87 47.66 21.60
CA SER A 424 17.82 46.37 22.31
C SER A 424 18.44 46.40 23.68
N ILE A 425 19.37 47.31 23.94
CA ILE A 425 20.11 47.44 25.24
C ILE A 425 19.36 48.35 26.22
N ARG A 426 18.34 49.08 25.79
CA ARG A 426 17.61 50.12 26.57
C ARG A 426 16.35 49.58 27.28
N PHE A 427 16.03 48.32 27.17
CA PHE A 427 14.86 47.67 27.78
C PHE A 427 15.32 46.69 28.90
N GLU A 428 15.92 47.24 29.96
CA GLU A 428 15.90 46.70 31.31
C GLU A 428 15.47 47.76 32.29
#